data_f12356dd1c787988fca2ab7ae51af880
#
_entry.id   f12356dd1c787988fca2ab7ae51af880
#
_cell.length_a   1.000
_cell.length_b   1.000
_cell.length_c   1.000
_cell.angle_alpha   90.00
_cell.angle_beta   90.00
_cell.angle_gamma   90.00
#
_symmetry.space_group_name_H-M   'P 1'
#
loop_
_entity.id
_entity.type
_entity.pdbx_description
1 polymer ?
#
loop_
_entity_poly.entity_id
_entity_poly.type
_entity_poly.pdbx_seq_one_letter_code
_entity_poly.pdbx_strand_id
1 'polypeptide(L)'
;PYDGSVDAARTALVCIDWQVDFCGPGGYVDRMGYDIGLTRAGLPATARMLEHARATGMLVIHTREGHSPDLSDLPANKRWRSARIGAEIGSAGPAGRILVRGEPGWQIVPEVAPVPGEVLLDKPGKGALYATNLDLVLRTNGITHLVLTGITTDVCVHTTMR
;
A
#
# COMPACT_ATOMS: atom_id res chain seq x y z
N PRO A 1 28.64 -10.35 -6.98
CA PRO A 1 28.21 -8.96 -7.12
C PRO A 1 27.04 -8.89 -8.07
N TYR A 2 26.09 -7.99 -7.82
CA TYR A 2 24.95 -7.74 -8.71
C TYR A 2 25.46 -7.17 -10.04
N ASP A 3 25.08 -7.78 -11.15
CA ASP A 3 25.56 -7.45 -12.49
C ASP A 3 24.63 -6.46 -13.24
N GLY A 4 23.58 -5.98 -12.58
CA GLY A 4 22.57 -5.09 -13.17
C GLY A 4 21.43 -5.84 -13.86
N SER A 5 21.45 -7.16 -13.92
CA SER A 5 20.36 -7.93 -14.53
C SER A 5 19.17 -8.07 -13.58
N VAL A 6 17.97 -8.12 -14.16
CA VAL A 6 16.72 -8.37 -13.44
C VAL A 6 16.08 -9.62 -14.04
N ASP A 7 15.98 -10.68 -13.25
CA ASP A 7 15.22 -11.87 -13.63
C ASP A 7 13.74 -11.66 -13.25
N ALA A 8 12.89 -11.44 -14.24
CA ALA A 8 11.47 -11.19 -14.04
C ALA A 8 10.77 -12.34 -13.29
N ALA A 9 11.14 -13.58 -13.55
CA ALA A 9 10.55 -14.76 -12.89
C ALA A 9 10.88 -14.84 -11.39
N ARG A 10 11.92 -14.13 -10.93
CA ARG A 10 12.37 -14.11 -9.55
C ARG A 10 12.25 -12.74 -8.88
N THR A 11 11.59 -11.81 -9.56
CA THR A 11 11.38 -10.44 -9.08
C THR A 11 9.89 -10.16 -8.88
N ALA A 12 9.53 -9.55 -7.76
CA ALA A 12 8.18 -9.05 -7.53
C ALA A 12 8.17 -7.51 -7.50
N LEU A 13 7.16 -6.93 -8.13
CA LEU A 13 6.80 -5.53 -7.94
C LEU A 13 5.78 -5.44 -6.82
N VAL A 14 6.11 -4.74 -5.74
CA VAL A 14 5.22 -4.51 -4.59
C VAL A 14 4.75 -3.07 -4.57
N CYS A 15 3.47 -2.87 -4.85
CA CYS A 15 2.78 -1.58 -4.87
C CYS A 15 2.14 -1.33 -3.50
N ILE A 16 2.77 -0.48 -2.68
CA ILE A 16 2.42 -0.31 -1.27
C ILE A 16 1.45 0.85 -1.10
N ASP A 17 0.22 0.55 -0.65
CA ASP A 17 -0.77 1.49 -0.13
C ASP A 17 -1.14 2.65 -1.06
N TRP A 18 -1.24 2.42 -2.36
CA TRP A 18 -1.73 3.41 -3.32
C TRP A 18 -3.25 3.63 -3.18
N GLN A 19 -3.70 3.89 -1.96
CA GLN A 19 -5.11 4.05 -1.60
C GLN A 19 -5.58 5.50 -1.69
N VAL A 20 -6.88 5.69 -1.86
CA VAL A 20 -7.51 7.01 -1.79
C VAL A 20 -7.22 7.70 -0.46
N ASP A 21 -7.21 6.96 0.66
CA ASP A 21 -6.84 7.51 1.98
C ASP A 21 -5.45 8.15 2.01
N PHE A 22 -4.50 7.68 1.20
CA PHE A 22 -3.13 8.21 1.19
C PHE A 22 -2.84 9.18 0.05
N CYS A 23 -3.60 9.13 -1.05
CA CYS A 23 -3.33 9.99 -2.21
C CYS A 23 -4.59 10.51 -2.92
N GLY A 24 -5.75 10.38 -2.31
CA GLY A 24 -7.00 10.92 -2.81
C GLY A 24 -7.54 12.10 -1.97
N PRO A 25 -8.39 12.94 -2.56
CA PRO A 25 -9.04 14.02 -1.83
C PRO A 25 -9.99 13.46 -0.75
N GLY A 26 -10.00 14.11 0.41
CA GLY A 26 -10.82 13.71 1.55
C GLY A 26 -10.33 12.48 2.32
N GLY A 27 -9.23 11.87 1.91
CA GLY A 27 -8.60 10.74 2.59
C GLY A 27 -7.80 11.12 3.83
N TYR A 28 -7.14 10.14 4.41
CA TYR A 28 -6.37 10.28 5.66
C TYR A 28 -5.27 11.35 5.59
N VAL A 29 -4.48 11.38 4.50
CA VAL A 29 -3.37 12.33 4.33
C VAL A 29 -3.88 13.74 4.08
N ASP A 30 -4.90 13.89 3.25
CA ASP A 30 -5.53 15.18 2.98
C ASP A 30 -6.13 15.79 4.26
N ARG A 31 -6.80 14.98 5.08
CA ARG A 31 -7.36 15.42 6.37
C ARG A 31 -6.32 15.82 7.40
N MET A 32 -5.10 15.31 7.30
CA MET A 32 -3.97 15.79 8.12
C MET A 32 -3.44 17.16 7.65
N GLY A 33 -3.95 17.71 6.54
CA GLY A 33 -3.51 18.98 5.97
C GLY A 33 -2.25 18.89 5.12
N TYR A 34 -1.84 17.70 4.70
CA TYR A 34 -0.72 17.52 3.78
C TYR A 34 -1.17 17.67 2.32
N ASP A 35 -0.27 18.17 1.49
CA ASP A 35 -0.47 18.24 0.04
C ASP A 35 -0.43 16.83 -0.58
N ILE A 36 -1.59 16.34 -1.00
CA ILE A 36 -1.70 15.04 -1.67
C ILE A 36 -1.01 15.01 -3.05
N GLY A 37 -0.69 16.17 -3.63
CA GLY A 37 0.13 16.23 -4.84
C GLY A 37 1.49 15.58 -4.65
N LEU A 38 2.09 15.70 -3.45
CA LEU A 38 3.35 15.07 -3.10
C LEU A 38 3.23 13.54 -3.04
N THR A 39 2.15 13.00 -2.45
CA THR A 39 1.94 11.55 -2.42
C THR A 39 1.56 11.00 -3.78
N ARG A 40 0.92 11.78 -4.65
CA ARG A 40 0.58 11.40 -6.04
C ARG A 40 1.76 11.48 -7.02
N ALA A 41 2.83 12.18 -6.68
CA ALA A 41 3.95 12.39 -7.58
C ALA A 41 4.57 11.09 -8.12
N GLY A 42 4.51 10.00 -7.35
CA GLY A 42 5.00 8.69 -7.76
C GLY A 42 4.05 7.88 -8.66
N LEU A 43 2.77 8.26 -8.81
CA LEU A 43 1.78 7.49 -9.56
C LEU A 43 2.16 7.25 -11.02
N PRO A 44 2.60 8.26 -11.81
CA PRO A 44 2.94 8.02 -13.22
C PRO A 44 4.11 7.04 -13.38
N ALA A 45 5.09 7.07 -12.47
CA ALA A 45 6.20 6.12 -12.51
C ALA A 45 5.75 4.71 -12.12
N THR A 46 4.89 4.59 -11.10
CA THR A 46 4.32 3.31 -10.67
C THR A 46 3.45 2.68 -11.76
N ALA A 47 2.63 3.47 -12.46
CA ALA A 47 1.83 2.97 -13.58
C ALA A 47 2.71 2.37 -14.69
N ARG A 48 3.80 3.07 -15.09
CA ARG A 48 4.77 2.52 -16.06
C ARG A 48 5.45 1.25 -15.56
N MET A 49 5.79 1.18 -14.27
CA MET A 49 6.38 -0.03 -13.68
C MET A 49 5.39 -1.20 -13.69
N LEU A 50 4.10 -0.96 -13.43
CA LEU A 50 3.05 -1.97 -13.51
C LEU A 50 2.88 -2.50 -14.95
N GLU A 51 2.86 -1.60 -15.94
CA GLU A 51 2.82 -2.01 -17.36
C GLU A 51 4.01 -2.92 -17.69
N HIS A 52 5.21 -2.55 -17.29
CA HIS A 52 6.40 -3.35 -17.52
C HIS A 52 6.34 -4.70 -16.79
N ALA A 53 5.98 -4.70 -15.51
CA ALA A 53 5.89 -5.92 -14.71
C ALA A 53 4.86 -6.91 -15.30
N ARG A 54 3.71 -6.41 -15.73
CA ARG A 54 2.67 -7.19 -16.42
C ARG A 54 3.17 -7.76 -17.74
N ALA A 55 3.84 -6.95 -18.54
CA ALA A 55 4.38 -7.37 -19.86
C ALA A 55 5.50 -8.41 -19.73
N THR A 56 6.27 -8.39 -18.65
CA THR A 56 7.41 -9.31 -18.44
C THR A 56 7.07 -10.52 -17.56
N GLY A 57 5.84 -10.61 -17.04
CA GLY A 57 5.43 -11.71 -16.17
C GLY A 57 6.01 -11.66 -14.76
N MET A 58 6.45 -10.51 -14.28
CA MET A 58 6.81 -10.32 -12.89
C MET A 58 5.59 -10.58 -11.98
N LEU A 59 5.84 -11.10 -10.78
CA LEU A 59 4.81 -11.17 -9.74
C LEU A 59 4.46 -9.75 -9.29
N VAL A 60 3.18 -9.38 -9.40
CA VAL A 60 2.67 -8.09 -8.93
C VAL A 60 1.89 -8.28 -7.64
N ILE A 61 2.23 -7.49 -6.64
CA ILE A 61 1.61 -7.52 -5.31
C ILE A 61 1.18 -6.10 -4.94
N HIS A 62 -0.07 -5.94 -4.55
CA HIS A 62 -0.61 -4.68 -4.01
C HIS A 62 -0.88 -4.85 -2.52
N THR A 63 -0.63 -3.80 -1.73
CA THR A 63 -1.05 -3.76 -0.34
C THR A 63 -2.05 -2.66 -0.08
N ARG A 64 -2.91 -2.88 0.92
CA ARG A 64 -3.82 -1.87 1.46
C ARG A 64 -3.71 -1.86 2.98
N GLU A 65 -3.37 -0.72 3.57
CA GLU A 65 -3.45 -0.54 5.02
C GLU A 65 -4.89 -0.25 5.42
N GLY A 66 -5.37 -0.96 6.42
CA GLY A 66 -6.71 -0.72 6.96
C GLY A 66 -7.10 -1.68 8.05
N HIS A 67 -8.13 -1.31 8.79
CA HIS A 67 -8.65 -2.03 9.94
C HIS A 67 -10.04 -2.60 9.67
N SER A 68 -10.42 -3.61 10.46
CA SER A 68 -11.75 -4.20 10.41
C SER A 68 -12.85 -3.16 10.68
N PRO A 69 -14.06 -3.33 10.14
CA PRO A 69 -15.15 -2.36 10.33
C PRO A 69 -15.51 -2.10 11.80
N ASP A 70 -15.32 -3.09 12.67
CA ASP A 70 -15.52 -2.99 14.12
C ASP A 70 -14.29 -2.45 14.88
N LEU A 71 -13.18 -2.18 14.16
CA LEU A 71 -11.90 -1.71 14.70
C LEU A 71 -11.27 -2.65 15.74
N SER A 72 -11.66 -3.91 15.79
CA SER A 72 -11.14 -4.90 16.75
C SER A 72 -9.63 -5.17 16.58
N ASP A 73 -9.08 -4.91 15.40
CA ASP A 73 -7.66 -5.05 15.05
C ASP A 73 -6.89 -3.72 15.10
N LEU A 74 -7.49 -2.63 15.62
CA LEU A 74 -6.84 -1.32 15.74
C LEU A 74 -6.16 -1.15 17.11
N PRO A 75 -4.80 -1.13 17.17
CA PRO A 75 -4.10 -0.91 18.46
C PRO A 75 -4.39 0.46 19.06
N ALA A 76 -4.54 0.52 20.37
CA ALA A 76 -4.88 1.75 21.10
C ALA A 76 -3.89 2.91 20.85
N ASN A 77 -2.59 2.61 20.74
CA ASN A 77 -1.55 3.60 20.45
C ASN A 77 -1.68 4.16 19.01
N LYS A 78 -2.07 3.35 18.05
CA LYS A 78 -2.28 3.78 16.66
C LYS A 78 -3.52 4.69 16.58
N ARG A 79 -4.61 4.31 17.24
CA ARG A 79 -5.82 5.12 17.36
C ARG A 79 -5.52 6.48 18.03
N TRP A 80 -4.87 6.47 19.18
CA TRP A 80 -4.49 7.67 19.90
C TRP A 80 -3.66 8.63 19.04
N ARG A 81 -2.64 8.11 18.35
CA ARG A 81 -1.79 8.93 17.48
C ARG A 81 -2.56 9.56 16.34
N SER A 82 -3.41 8.79 15.65
CA SER A 82 -4.23 9.30 14.54
C SER A 82 -5.25 10.34 14.98
N ALA A 83 -5.83 10.20 16.18
CA ALA A 83 -6.72 11.20 16.75
C ALA A 83 -5.98 12.53 17.03
N ARG A 84 -4.75 12.47 17.54
CA ARG A 84 -3.96 13.67 17.86
C ARG A 84 -3.54 14.49 16.63
N ILE A 85 -3.45 13.89 15.47
CA ILE A 85 -3.11 14.57 14.22
C ILE A 85 -4.35 14.96 13.40
N GLY A 86 -5.55 14.90 14.01
CA GLY A 86 -6.78 15.35 13.38
C GLY A 86 -7.42 14.39 12.38
N ALA A 87 -6.91 13.18 12.25
CA ALA A 87 -7.40 12.17 11.29
C ALA A 87 -7.56 10.80 11.96
N GLU A 88 -8.42 10.72 13.00
CA GLU A 88 -8.63 9.48 13.76
C GLU A 88 -9.08 8.34 12.84
N ILE A 89 -8.37 7.21 12.92
CA ILE A 89 -8.74 5.99 12.19
C ILE A 89 -10.12 5.52 12.65
N GLY A 90 -10.99 5.25 11.68
CA GLY A 90 -12.38 4.87 11.93
C GLY A 90 -13.37 6.04 12.00
N SER A 91 -12.89 7.30 12.06
CA SER A 91 -13.78 8.47 12.01
C SER A 91 -14.32 8.69 10.60
N ALA A 92 -15.53 9.25 10.50
CA ALA A 92 -16.16 9.57 9.23
C ALA A 92 -15.41 10.69 8.50
N GLY A 93 -15.31 10.57 7.18
CA GLY A 93 -14.73 11.55 6.28
C GLY A 93 -15.39 11.53 4.90
N PRO A 94 -14.98 12.42 3.99
CA PRO A 94 -15.56 12.50 2.64
C PRO A 94 -15.38 11.20 1.83
N ALA A 95 -14.30 10.45 2.09
CA ALA A 95 -14.02 9.16 1.46
C ALA A 95 -14.48 7.95 2.31
N GLY A 96 -15.45 8.14 3.20
CA GLY A 96 -15.91 7.13 4.15
C GLY A 96 -15.14 7.15 5.46
N ARG A 97 -15.15 6.04 6.21
CA ARG A 97 -14.41 5.93 7.46
C ARG A 97 -12.92 5.71 7.17
N ILE A 98 -12.07 6.56 7.77
CA ILE A 98 -10.63 6.57 7.52
C ILE A 98 -10.00 5.22 7.84
N LEU A 99 -9.24 4.67 6.88
CA LEU A 99 -8.50 3.41 6.96
C LEU A 99 -9.34 2.23 7.48
N VAL A 100 -10.59 2.16 7.07
CA VAL A 100 -11.50 1.05 7.37
C VAL A 100 -11.74 0.22 6.11
N ARG A 101 -11.56 -1.09 6.22
CA ARG A 101 -11.74 -2.03 5.10
C ARG A 101 -13.17 -1.97 4.58
N GLY A 102 -13.30 -1.93 3.26
CA GLY A 102 -14.59 -1.82 2.57
C GLY A 102 -15.03 -0.39 2.27
N GLU A 103 -14.44 0.61 2.89
CA GLU A 103 -14.77 2.01 2.64
C GLU A 103 -14.15 2.53 1.32
N PRO A 104 -14.71 3.57 0.69
CA PRO A 104 -14.15 4.14 -0.54
C PRO A 104 -12.70 4.61 -0.39
N GLY A 105 -12.35 5.24 0.74
CA GLY A 105 -10.99 5.70 1.04
C GLY A 105 -9.95 4.60 1.10
N TRP A 106 -10.36 3.40 1.48
CA TRP A 106 -9.51 2.22 1.57
C TRP A 106 -9.16 1.61 0.20
N GLN A 107 -9.88 1.93 -0.87
CA GLN A 107 -9.65 1.37 -2.20
C GLN A 107 -8.37 1.94 -2.84
N ILE A 108 -7.74 1.13 -3.69
CA ILE A 108 -6.59 1.58 -4.51
C ILE A 108 -7.10 2.53 -5.59
N VAL A 109 -6.34 3.60 -5.83
CA VAL A 109 -6.69 4.59 -6.86
C VAL A 109 -6.68 3.96 -8.27
N PRO A 110 -7.56 4.40 -9.18
CA PRO A 110 -7.73 3.78 -10.49
C PRO A 110 -6.47 3.70 -11.35
N GLU A 111 -5.58 4.68 -11.22
CA GLU A 111 -4.35 4.79 -12.02
C GLU A 111 -3.39 3.60 -11.86
N VAL A 112 -3.46 2.92 -10.73
CA VAL A 112 -2.60 1.77 -10.39
C VAL A 112 -3.41 0.61 -9.81
N ALA A 113 -4.67 0.51 -10.20
CA ALA A 113 -5.56 -0.55 -9.72
C ALA A 113 -5.05 -1.95 -10.09
N PRO A 114 -5.22 -2.93 -9.18
CA PRO A 114 -4.88 -4.32 -9.48
C PRO A 114 -5.75 -4.87 -10.59
N VAL A 115 -5.20 -5.80 -11.38
CA VAL A 115 -5.94 -6.58 -12.37
C VAL A 115 -6.12 -8.03 -11.91
N PRO A 116 -7.08 -8.79 -12.49
CA PRO A 116 -7.27 -10.18 -12.13
C PRO A 116 -5.98 -11.00 -12.23
N GLY A 117 -5.69 -11.78 -11.18
CA GLY A 117 -4.47 -12.59 -11.08
C GLY A 117 -3.33 -11.95 -10.29
N GLU A 118 -3.39 -10.65 -10.00
CA GLU A 118 -2.43 -10.00 -9.11
C GLU A 118 -2.75 -10.25 -7.63
N VAL A 119 -1.72 -10.28 -6.80
CA VAL A 119 -1.88 -10.52 -5.36
C VAL A 119 -2.30 -9.23 -4.66
N LEU A 120 -3.34 -9.32 -3.83
CA LEU A 120 -3.83 -8.20 -3.02
C LEU A 120 -3.75 -8.58 -1.54
N LEU A 121 -3.02 -7.79 -0.76
CA LEU A 121 -2.79 -8.03 0.67
C LEU A 121 -3.33 -6.88 1.51
N ASP A 122 -4.19 -7.21 2.44
CA ASP A 122 -4.65 -6.25 3.46
C ASP A 122 -3.77 -6.37 4.70
N LYS A 123 -3.28 -5.24 5.19
CA LYS A 123 -2.39 -5.17 6.34
C LYS A 123 -2.89 -4.21 7.41
N PRO A 124 -2.83 -4.57 8.71
CA PRO A 124 -3.24 -3.69 9.80
C PRO A 124 -2.11 -2.75 10.26
N GLY A 125 -0.90 -2.96 9.76
CA GLY A 125 0.31 -2.24 10.17
C GLY A 125 1.05 -1.58 9.03
N LYS A 126 2.19 -0.95 9.36
CA LYS A 126 3.00 -0.20 8.39
C LYS A 126 3.75 -1.13 7.42
N GLY A 127 4.47 -2.12 7.94
CA GLY A 127 5.21 -3.08 7.14
C GLY A 127 4.31 -4.16 6.55
N ALA A 128 4.54 -4.50 5.29
CA ALA A 128 3.73 -5.50 4.58
C ALA A 128 4.02 -6.94 5.00
N LEU A 129 5.09 -7.19 5.75
CA LEU A 129 5.39 -8.50 6.35
C LEU A 129 4.69 -8.72 7.70
N TYR A 130 4.16 -7.65 8.32
CA TYR A 130 3.49 -7.74 9.61
C TYR A 130 2.02 -8.17 9.45
N ALA A 131 1.65 -9.28 10.06
CA ALA A 131 0.29 -9.82 10.08
C ALA A 131 -0.32 -10.05 8.68
N THR A 132 0.52 -10.43 7.71
CA THR A 132 0.11 -10.82 6.36
C THR A 132 0.80 -12.13 5.96
N ASN A 133 0.41 -12.68 4.82
CA ASN A 133 1.08 -13.84 4.22
C ASN A 133 2.11 -13.45 3.14
N LEU A 134 2.64 -12.21 3.14
CA LEU A 134 3.58 -11.75 2.11
C LEU A 134 4.81 -12.66 2.02
N ASP A 135 5.44 -13.01 3.14
CA ASP A 135 6.62 -13.91 3.14
C ASP A 135 6.30 -15.27 2.50
N LEU A 136 5.14 -15.85 2.83
CA LEU A 136 4.69 -17.10 2.21
C LEU A 136 4.51 -16.95 0.69
N VAL A 137 3.86 -15.88 0.24
CA VAL A 137 3.66 -15.59 -1.20
C VAL A 137 5.01 -15.49 -1.92
N LEU A 138 5.95 -14.73 -1.37
CA LEU A 138 7.28 -14.56 -1.98
C LEU A 138 8.03 -15.89 -2.07
N ARG A 139 8.07 -16.67 -1.00
CA ARG A 139 8.78 -17.97 -0.97
C ARG A 139 8.14 -18.98 -1.91
N THR A 140 6.82 -19.08 -1.90
CA THR A 140 6.09 -20.03 -2.77
C THR A 140 6.33 -19.75 -4.26
N ASN A 141 6.52 -18.47 -4.62
CA ASN A 141 6.81 -18.08 -6.00
C ASN A 141 8.31 -17.97 -6.32
N GLY A 142 9.21 -18.37 -5.40
CA GLY A 142 10.65 -18.34 -5.62
C GLY A 142 11.24 -16.94 -5.80
N ILE A 143 10.58 -15.92 -5.27
CA ILE A 143 10.99 -14.52 -5.40
C ILE A 143 12.23 -14.25 -4.54
N THR A 144 13.23 -13.64 -5.13
CA THR A 144 14.49 -13.27 -4.49
C THR A 144 14.80 -11.77 -4.57
N HIS A 145 14.08 -11.04 -5.41
CA HIS A 145 14.28 -9.61 -5.61
C HIS A 145 12.93 -8.88 -5.50
N LEU A 146 12.95 -7.73 -4.86
CA LEU A 146 11.77 -6.88 -4.73
C LEU A 146 12.04 -5.49 -5.32
N VAL A 147 11.09 -5.02 -6.13
CA VAL A 147 10.97 -3.62 -6.50
C VAL A 147 9.82 -3.05 -5.68
N LEU A 148 10.10 -2.05 -4.84
CA LEU A 148 9.11 -1.45 -3.95
C LEU A 148 8.71 -0.07 -4.47
N THR A 149 7.43 0.19 -4.56
CA THR A 149 6.85 1.51 -4.82
C THR A 149 5.69 1.74 -3.85
N GLY A 150 5.36 2.99 -3.56
CA GLY A 150 4.21 3.23 -2.68
C GLY A 150 4.31 4.45 -1.79
N ILE A 151 3.39 4.55 -0.85
CA ILE A 151 3.17 5.67 0.07
C ILE A 151 3.22 5.18 1.52
N THR A 152 3.96 5.84 2.42
CA THR A 152 5.02 6.83 2.13
C THR A 152 6.36 6.15 2.17
N THR A 153 7.36 6.75 1.48
CA THR A 153 8.72 6.19 1.40
C THR A 153 9.33 5.97 2.78
N ASP A 154 9.16 6.93 3.68
CA ASP A 154 9.72 6.94 5.04
C ASP A 154 8.97 6.04 6.04
N VAL A 155 7.76 5.59 5.73
CA VAL A 155 6.93 4.80 6.65
C VAL A 155 6.67 3.40 6.09
N CYS A 156 5.63 3.22 5.25
CA CYS A 156 5.20 1.88 4.84
C CYS A 156 6.21 1.20 3.91
N VAL A 157 6.78 1.95 2.96
CA VAL A 157 7.81 1.42 2.04
C VAL A 157 9.07 1.06 2.81
N HIS A 158 9.62 1.98 3.61
CA HIS A 158 10.82 1.73 4.41
C HIS A 158 10.63 0.58 5.42
N THR A 159 9.47 0.51 6.09
CA THR A 159 9.20 -0.57 7.05
C THR A 159 9.09 -1.92 6.34
N THR A 160 8.52 -1.97 5.15
CA THR A 160 8.45 -3.19 4.34
C THR A 160 9.83 -3.62 3.85
N MET A 161 10.67 -2.67 3.45
CA MET A 161 12.04 -2.93 2.99
C MET A 161 12.92 -3.54 4.09
N ARG A 162 12.78 -3.09 5.33
CA ARG A 162 13.53 -3.59 6.50
C ARG A 162 13.07 -4.95 6.97
#